data_3cfb29893ce8f93f6590071592cf7793
#
_entry.id   3cfb29893ce8f93f6590071592cf7793
#
_cell.length_a   1.000
_cell.length_b   1.000
_cell.length_c   1.000
_cell.angle_alpha   90.00
_cell.angle_beta   90.00
_cell.angle_gamma   90.00
#
_symmetry.space_group_name_H-M   'P 1'
#
loop_
_entity.id
_entity.type
_entity.pdbx_description
1 polymer ?
#
loop_
_entity_poly.entity_id
_entity_poly.type
_entity_poly.pdbx_seq_one_letter_code
_entity_poly.pdbx_strand_id
1 'polypeptide(L)'
;MLKDKKFNFLFIIFVLIVLQLIFSNNQHHSLVYLMNISQNEFFADWNVIISAIKCKISGFDVFLENPCDKYRRTHVYGSIFLKIPFFEKYSNFYLIYFPYTIISVFISIIILHFNLKNAIELILCTLFIFSPPSLLAVERFNNDLLVFLLLITACYSRSNFTNFILISFATMAKFYPIVSSIILILRGKNFNRFFYFSLFWVSIIIFFYYELNNIKKIFLMKDQFIASWGMSFSINNIFVLSSPLQISISRINLIIFTLIVAFFLIFIFFSKTKKIKIFQSYDFNNYQNRLFFVGLIICVLNYFVFTNYFYREIFLFFVYPFLITNKNNNILIRNILYFIIGRHIFFFISNYLYLTVSVKSYPVFSKINYLVSIKPLLDLFLICALSGILLRICANLLEKIMKEKKYEVN
;
A
#
# COMPACT_ATOMS: atom_id res chain seq x y z
N MET A 1 -24.82 20.72 -2.34
CA MET A 1 -24.87 19.25 -2.30
C MET A 1 -25.10 18.58 -3.67
N LEU A 2 -26.07 18.99 -4.52
CA LEU A 2 -26.25 18.40 -5.87
C LEU A 2 -25.15 18.82 -6.87
N LYS A 3 -24.62 20.07 -6.80
CA LYS A 3 -23.52 20.54 -7.64
C LYS A 3 -22.24 19.72 -7.40
N ASP A 4 -21.95 19.38 -6.13
CA ASP A 4 -20.74 18.63 -5.77
C ASP A 4 -20.78 17.18 -6.30
N LYS A 5 -21.98 16.55 -6.31
CA LYS A 5 -22.15 15.19 -6.85
C LYS A 5 -21.95 15.15 -8.36
N LYS A 6 -22.47 16.16 -9.09
CA LYS A 6 -22.28 16.27 -10.55
C LYS A 6 -20.79 16.48 -10.88
N PHE A 7 -20.10 17.34 -10.13
CA PHE A 7 -18.69 17.59 -10.32
C PHE A 7 -17.86 16.31 -10.09
N ASN A 8 -18.08 15.62 -8.98
CA ASN A 8 -17.37 14.37 -8.70
C ASN A 8 -17.61 13.31 -9.80
N PHE A 9 -18.83 13.19 -10.29
CA PHE A 9 -19.16 12.26 -11.38
C PHE A 9 -18.44 12.61 -12.68
N LEU A 10 -18.45 13.88 -13.08
CA LEU A 10 -17.73 14.34 -14.28
C LEU A 10 -16.22 14.16 -14.12
N PHE A 11 -15.68 14.38 -12.92
CA PHE A 11 -14.26 14.17 -12.65
C PHE A 11 -13.89 12.68 -12.70
N ILE A 12 -14.75 11.78 -12.22
CA ILE A 12 -14.56 10.31 -12.39
C ILE A 12 -14.45 9.97 -13.87
N ILE A 13 -15.42 10.42 -14.69
CA ILE A 13 -15.42 10.16 -16.13
C ILE A 13 -14.14 10.71 -16.78
N PHE A 14 -13.77 11.95 -16.46
CA PHE A 14 -12.56 12.57 -16.97
C PHE A 14 -11.31 11.75 -16.65
N VAL A 15 -11.14 11.34 -15.39
CA VAL A 15 -9.99 10.53 -14.95
C VAL A 15 -9.96 9.18 -15.67
N LEU A 16 -11.10 8.51 -15.81
CA LEU A 16 -11.18 7.22 -16.53
C LEU A 16 -10.83 7.38 -18.01
N ILE A 17 -11.29 8.46 -18.66
CA ILE A 17 -10.93 8.76 -20.06
C ILE A 17 -9.42 9.03 -20.16
N VAL A 18 -8.84 9.85 -19.27
CA VAL A 18 -7.41 10.14 -19.27
C VAL A 18 -6.58 8.86 -19.07
N LEU A 19 -6.96 8.00 -18.12
CA LEU A 19 -6.31 6.71 -17.92
C LEU A 19 -6.44 5.82 -19.16
N GLN A 20 -7.61 5.76 -19.77
CA GLN A 20 -7.81 5.01 -21.03
C GLN A 20 -6.92 5.55 -22.15
N LEU A 21 -6.79 6.87 -22.31
CA LEU A 21 -5.92 7.47 -23.32
C LEU A 21 -4.44 7.19 -23.03
N ILE A 22 -4.01 7.30 -21.77
CA ILE A 22 -2.66 6.95 -21.34
C ILE A 22 -2.33 5.50 -21.68
N PHE A 23 -3.27 4.60 -21.43
CA PHE A 23 -3.05 3.16 -21.58
C PHE A 23 -3.35 2.62 -22.98
N SER A 24 -4.12 3.33 -23.83
CA SER A 24 -4.50 2.87 -25.17
C SER A 24 -3.49 3.20 -26.26
N ASN A 25 -2.61 4.18 -26.08
CA ASN A 25 -1.67 4.64 -27.09
C ASN A 25 -0.29 3.97 -26.95
N ASN A 26 0.48 3.98 -28.06
CA ASN A 26 1.91 3.59 -28.08
C ASN A 26 2.78 4.40 -27.10
N GLN A 27 2.25 5.45 -26.48
CA GLN A 27 2.83 6.18 -25.33
C GLN A 27 2.87 5.35 -24.04
N HIS A 28 2.21 4.22 -23.97
CA HIS A 28 2.34 3.23 -22.91
C HIS A 28 3.81 2.89 -22.62
N HIS A 29 4.63 2.78 -23.65
CA HIS A 29 6.08 2.59 -23.50
C HIS A 29 6.73 3.70 -22.69
N SER A 30 6.26 4.94 -22.81
CA SER A 30 6.83 6.08 -22.07
C SER A 30 6.54 6.02 -20.57
N LEU A 31 5.34 5.59 -20.18
CA LEU A 31 4.96 5.46 -18.75
C LEU A 31 5.59 4.24 -18.09
N VAL A 32 5.65 3.11 -18.79
CA VAL A 32 6.37 1.91 -18.35
C VAL A 32 7.87 2.21 -18.20
N TYR A 33 8.41 3.00 -19.12
CA TYR A 33 9.79 3.47 -19.07
C TYR A 33 10.02 4.45 -17.90
N LEU A 34 9.04 5.36 -17.62
CA LEU A 34 9.01 6.24 -16.47
C LEU A 34 9.12 5.49 -15.13
N MET A 35 8.59 4.29 -15.10
CA MET A 35 8.57 3.46 -13.89
C MET A 35 9.69 2.44 -13.84
N ASN A 36 10.60 2.44 -14.86
CA ASN A 36 11.71 1.51 -14.97
C ASN A 36 11.28 0.03 -14.97
N ILE A 37 10.13 -0.27 -15.59
CA ILE A 37 9.54 -1.59 -15.64
C ILE A 37 9.57 -2.08 -17.09
N SER A 38 10.30 -3.16 -17.31
CA SER A 38 10.59 -3.70 -18.65
C SER A 38 9.49 -4.57 -19.27
N GLN A 39 8.29 -4.61 -18.68
CA GLN A 39 7.22 -5.50 -19.17
C GLN A 39 6.19 -4.73 -20.00
N ASN A 40 6.16 -5.01 -21.30
CA ASN A 40 5.25 -4.41 -22.28
C ASN A 40 3.86 -5.07 -22.28
N GLU A 41 3.30 -5.39 -21.13
CA GLU A 41 2.04 -6.11 -21.05
C GLU A 41 1.09 -5.46 -20.04
N PHE A 42 -0.11 -5.09 -20.50
CA PHE A 42 -1.18 -4.63 -19.64
C PHE A 42 -1.60 -5.69 -18.66
N PHE A 43 -1.93 -5.28 -17.42
CA PHE A 43 -2.39 -6.15 -16.37
C PHE A 43 -1.42 -7.31 -16.10
N ALA A 44 -0.11 -7.02 -16.21
CA ALA A 44 0.94 -8.02 -16.13
C ALA A 44 0.83 -8.90 -14.86
N ASP A 45 0.50 -8.32 -13.70
CA ASP A 45 0.39 -9.08 -12.46
C ASP A 45 -0.89 -9.94 -12.41
N TRP A 46 -1.97 -9.48 -13.06
CA TRP A 46 -3.19 -10.26 -13.20
C TRP A 46 -3.03 -11.41 -14.19
N ASN A 47 -2.30 -11.17 -15.27
CA ASN A 47 -2.00 -12.21 -16.28
C ASN A 47 -1.23 -13.38 -15.67
N VAL A 48 -0.35 -13.15 -14.67
CA VAL A 48 0.31 -14.23 -13.93
C VAL A 48 -0.71 -15.11 -13.23
N ILE A 49 -1.76 -14.55 -12.63
CA ILE A 49 -2.79 -15.31 -11.91
C ILE A 49 -3.62 -16.15 -12.88
N ILE A 50 -4.07 -15.54 -13.98
CA ILE A 50 -4.89 -16.24 -14.97
C ILE A 50 -4.08 -17.34 -15.66
N SER A 51 -2.82 -17.08 -16.01
CA SER A 51 -1.93 -18.11 -16.60
C SER A 51 -1.62 -19.23 -15.60
N ALA A 52 -1.42 -18.90 -14.31
CA ALA A 52 -1.22 -19.90 -13.27
C ALA A 52 -2.45 -20.82 -13.11
N ILE A 53 -3.67 -20.27 -13.19
CA ILE A 53 -4.89 -21.09 -13.18
C ILE A 53 -4.89 -22.08 -14.35
N LYS A 54 -4.57 -21.61 -15.57
CA LYS A 54 -4.50 -22.47 -16.77
C LYS A 54 -3.44 -23.55 -16.62
N CYS A 55 -2.23 -23.21 -16.15
CA CYS A 55 -1.14 -24.15 -15.96
C CYS A 55 -1.44 -25.20 -14.87
N LYS A 56 -2.08 -24.77 -13.78
CA LYS A 56 -2.49 -25.70 -12.72
C LYS A 56 -3.45 -26.78 -13.23
N ILE A 57 -4.39 -26.43 -14.12
CA ILE A 57 -5.30 -27.37 -14.76
C ILE A 57 -4.51 -28.39 -15.61
N SER A 58 -3.42 -27.93 -16.25
CA SER A 58 -2.52 -28.78 -17.02
C SER A 58 -1.55 -29.60 -16.14
N GLY A 59 -1.69 -29.57 -14.80
CA GLY A 59 -0.91 -30.38 -13.86
C GLY A 59 0.41 -29.77 -13.38
N PHE A 60 0.72 -28.51 -13.76
CA PHE A 60 1.95 -27.85 -13.32
C PHE A 60 1.86 -27.34 -11.87
N ASP A 61 2.97 -27.40 -11.12
CA ASP A 61 3.11 -26.69 -9.86
C ASP A 61 3.47 -25.23 -10.12
N VAL A 62 2.44 -24.41 -10.17
CA VAL A 62 2.56 -22.98 -10.54
C VAL A 62 3.36 -22.12 -9.57
N PHE A 63 3.67 -22.65 -8.39
CA PHE A 63 4.57 -21.99 -7.42
C PHE A 63 6.05 -22.23 -7.74
N LEU A 64 6.37 -23.24 -8.54
CA LEU A 64 7.72 -23.56 -8.99
C LEU A 64 7.94 -23.14 -10.43
N GLU A 65 6.95 -23.40 -11.31
CA GLU A 65 7.02 -23.10 -12.72
C GLU A 65 5.65 -22.73 -13.28
N ASN A 66 5.61 -21.75 -14.18
CA ASN A 66 4.37 -21.33 -14.84
C ASN A 66 4.64 -21.11 -16.35
N PRO A 67 4.74 -22.20 -17.11
CA PRO A 67 5.00 -22.14 -18.56
C PRO A 67 3.86 -21.48 -19.36
N CYS A 68 2.66 -21.34 -18.76
CA CYS A 68 1.53 -20.65 -19.39
C CYS A 68 1.65 -19.13 -19.31
N ASP A 69 2.52 -18.59 -18.45
CA ASP A 69 2.81 -17.17 -18.42
C ASP A 69 3.86 -16.84 -19.50
N LYS A 70 3.61 -15.77 -20.26
CA LYS A 70 4.50 -15.32 -21.35
C LYS A 70 5.95 -15.13 -20.88
N TYR A 71 6.13 -14.69 -19.64
CA TYR A 71 7.44 -14.44 -19.03
C TYR A 71 7.86 -15.53 -18.05
N ARG A 72 7.11 -16.64 -17.98
CA ARG A 72 7.33 -17.77 -17.06
C ARG A 72 7.39 -17.38 -15.58
N ARG A 73 6.70 -16.30 -15.20
CA ARG A 73 6.66 -15.83 -13.81
C ARG A 73 5.84 -16.80 -12.97
N THR A 74 6.40 -17.24 -11.87
CA THR A 74 5.72 -18.10 -10.92
C THR A 74 4.60 -17.39 -10.18
N HIS A 75 3.64 -18.16 -9.65
CA HIS A 75 2.56 -17.63 -8.84
C HIS A 75 3.08 -17.28 -7.42
N VAL A 76 3.00 -16.00 -7.05
CA VAL A 76 3.52 -15.48 -5.76
C VAL A 76 2.42 -14.97 -4.84
N TYR A 77 1.17 -15.25 -5.15
CA TYR A 77 -0.01 -14.84 -4.38
C TYR A 77 -0.59 -16.03 -3.60
N GLY A 78 -1.54 -15.76 -2.68
CA GLY A 78 -2.27 -16.83 -2.00
C GLY A 78 -3.01 -17.75 -2.97
N SER A 79 -3.08 -19.04 -2.65
CA SER A 79 -3.72 -20.04 -3.50
C SER A 79 -5.23 -19.86 -3.68
N ILE A 80 -5.84 -18.91 -2.97
CA ILE A 80 -7.27 -18.64 -3.05
C ILE A 80 -7.75 -18.39 -4.48
N PHE A 81 -6.97 -17.65 -5.27
CA PHE A 81 -7.30 -17.38 -6.68
C PHE A 81 -7.29 -18.66 -7.53
N LEU A 82 -6.41 -19.62 -7.19
CA LEU A 82 -6.28 -20.89 -7.90
C LEU A 82 -7.39 -21.87 -7.55
N LYS A 83 -8.22 -21.57 -6.54
CA LYS A 83 -9.31 -22.42 -6.04
C LYS A 83 -10.70 -21.92 -6.46
N ILE A 84 -10.78 -20.78 -7.15
CA ILE A 84 -12.06 -20.21 -7.58
C ILE A 84 -12.43 -20.77 -8.97
N PRO A 85 -13.45 -21.67 -9.07
CA PRO A 85 -13.78 -22.37 -10.32
C PRO A 85 -14.21 -21.43 -11.45
N PHE A 86 -14.79 -20.28 -11.09
CA PHE A 86 -15.27 -19.29 -12.07
C PHE A 86 -14.14 -18.71 -12.94
N PHE A 87 -12.96 -18.54 -12.38
CA PHE A 87 -11.82 -17.99 -13.14
C PHE A 87 -11.35 -18.97 -14.23
N GLU A 88 -11.52 -20.26 -14.01
CA GLU A 88 -11.20 -21.28 -15.01
C GLU A 88 -12.14 -21.20 -16.21
N LYS A 89 -13.45 -21.20 -15.95
CA LYS A 89 -14.47 -21.25 -17.00
C LYS A 89 -14.55 -19.98 -17.85
N TYR A 90 -14.31 -18.81 -17.25
CA TYR A 90 -14.48 -17.51 -17.88
C TYR A 90 -13.16 -16.72 -17.97
N SER A 91 -12.04 -17.40 -18.18
CA SER A 91 -10.70 -16.79 -18.12
C SER A 91 -10.53 -15.58 -19.04
N ASN A 92 -11.13 -15.56 -20.24
CA ASN A 92 -11.03 -14.41 -21.16
C ASN A 92 -11.85 -13.20 -20.67
N PHE A 93 -13.03 -13.43 -20.06
CA PHE A 93 -13.82 -12.37 -19.47
C PHE A 93 -13.08 -11.73 -18.27
N TYR A 94 -12.56 -12.56 -17.37
CA TYR A 94 -11.82 -12.10 -16.21
C TYR A 94 -10.49 -11.44 -16.56
N LEU A 95 -9.87 -11.84 -17.67
CA LEU A 95 -8.63 -11.23 -18.13
C LEU A 95 -8.80 -9.74 -18.46
N ILE A 96 -9.93 -9.34 -19.05
CA ILE A 96 -10.15 -7.99 -19.58
C ILE A 96 -11.10 -7.19 -18.69
N TYR A 97 -12.32 -7.67 -18.47
CA TYR A 97 -13.38 -6.86 -17.86
C TYR A 97 -13.26 -6.72 -16.35
N PHE A 98 -12.76 -7.72 -15.66
CA PHE A 98 -12.60 -7.66 -14.21
C PHE A 98 -11.59 -6.58 -13.79
N PRO A 99 -10.38 -6.48 -14.37
CA PRO A 99 -9.46 -5.37 -14.13
C PRO A 99 -10.09 -4.00 -14.32
N TYR A 100 -10.74 -3.75 -15.45
CA TYR A 100 -11.38 -2.46 -15.73
C TYR A 100 -12.46 -2.11 -14.70
N THR A 101 -13.27 -3.08 -14.29
CA THR A 101 -14.30 -2.87 -13.28
C THR A 101 -13.68 -2.47 -11.93
N ILE A 102 -12.68 -3.22 -11.48
CA ILE A 102 -12.01 -2.95 -10.19
C ILE A 102 -11.29 -1.60 -10.22
N ILE A 103 -10.61 -1.25 -11.31
CA ILE A 103 -9.96 0.05 -11.47
C ILE A 103 -10.99 1.19 -11.42
N SER A 104 -12.12 1.02 -12.12
CA SER A 104 -13.20 2.02 -12.12
C SER A 104 -13.78 2.22 -10.71
N VAL A 105 -13.98 1.14 -9.97
CA VAL A 105 -14.43 1.19 -8.57
C VAL A 105 -13.37 1.85 -7.68
N PHE A 106 -12.09 1.50 -7.85
CA PHE A 106 -10.97 2.10 -7.11
C PHE A 106 -10.92 3.61 -7.29
N ILE A 107 -10.92 4.10 -8.53
CA ILE A 107 -10.92 5.53 -8.85
C ILE A 107 -12.16 6.23 -8.30
N SER A 108 -13.33 5.62 -8.46
CA SER A 108 -14.59 6.18 -7.96
C SER A 108 -14.58 6.33 -6.43
N ILE A 109 -14.12 5.32 -5.71
CA ILE A 109 -14.02 5.37 -4.25
C ILE A 109 -13.06 6.46 -3.81
N ILE A 110 -11.90 6.61 -4.46
CA ILE A 110 -10.93 7.65 -4.14
C ILE A 110 -11.58 9.04 -4.30
N ILE A 111 -12.18 9.31 -5.45
CA ILE A 111 -12.76 10.62 -5.75
C ILE A 111 -13.93 10.94 -4.81
N LEU A 112 -14.81 9.98 -4.55
CA LEU A 112 -15.93 10.15 -3.64
C LEU A 112 -15.48 10.36 -2.19
N HIS A 113 -14.38 9.72 -1.82
CA HIS A 113 -13.84 9.83 -0.46
C HIS A 113 -13.20 11.19 -0.18
N PHE A 114 -12.50 11.79 -1.14
CA PHE A 114 -11.96 13.14 -1.00
C PHE A 114 -13.06 14.21 -0.94
N ASN A 115 -14.27 13.92 -1.45
CA ASN A 115 -15.40 14.86 -1.45
C ASN A 115 -14.98 16.26 -1.93
N LEU A 116 -14.46 16.33 -3.16
CA LEU A 116 -13.74 17.44 -3.80
C LEU A 116 -14.44 18.81 -3.64
N LYS A 117 -14.36 19.40 -2.45
CA LYS A 117 -15.00 20.68 -2.12
C LYS A 117 -14.11 21.88 -2.34
N ASN A 118 -12.82 21.69 -2.32
CA ASN A 118 -11.84 22.77 -2.44
C ASN A 118 -10.63 22.34 -3.31
N ALA A 119 -9.89 23.35 -3.77
CA ALA A 119 -8.74 23.15 -4.65
C ALA A 119 -7.67 22.21 -4.05
N ILE A 120 -7.46 22.27 -2.74
CA ILE A 120 -6.45 21.42 -2.06
C ILE A 120 -6.85 19.96 -2.14
N GLU A 121 -8.12 19.64 -1.89
CA GLU A 121 -8.62 18.25 -1.98
C GLU A 121 -8.56 17.74 -3.42
N LEU A 122 -8.88 18.59 -4.40
CA LEU A 122 -8.75 18.26 -5.81
C LEU A 122 -7.29 17.97 -6.19
N ILE A 123 -6.36 18.85 -5.81
CA ILE A 123 -4.93 18.67 -6.07
C ILE A 123 -4.41 17.38 -5.43
N LEU A 124 -4.76 17.13 -4.16
CA LEU A 124 -4.35 15.91 -3.46
C LEU A 124 -4.90 14.65 -4.12
N CYS A 125 -6.18 14.65 -4.48
CA CYS A 125 -6.82 13.55 -5.18
C CYS A 125 -6.13 13.26 -6.52
N THR A 126 -5.87 14.31 -7.30
CA THR A 126 -5.20 14.22 -8.60
C THR A 126 -3.76 13.71 -8.43
N LEU A 127 -2.99 14.29 -7.51
CA LEU A 127 -1.62 13.84 -7.22
C LEU A 127 -1.57 12.38 -6.77
N PHE A 128 -2.56 11.94 -6.00
CA PHE A 128 -2.62 10.55 -5.57
C PHE A 128 -2.94 9.60 -6.73
N ILE A 129 -4.01 9.89 -7.50
CA ILE A 129 -4.44 9.03 -8.62
C ILE A 129 -3.33 8.90 -9.67
N PHE A 130 -2.71 10.03 -10.03
CA PHE A 130 -1.64 10.08 -11.03
C PHE A 130 -0.24 9.90 -10.43
N SER A 131 -0.12 9.55 -9.15
CA SER A 131 1.18 9.21 -8.57
C SER A 131 1.74 7.93 -9.22
N PRO A 132 3.07 7.82 -9.37
CA PRO A 132 3.69 6.62 -9.91
C PRO A 132 3.26 5.31 -9.23
N PRO A 133 3.11 5.25 -7.88
CA PRO A 133 2.59 4.05 -7.22
C PRO A 133 1.18 3.65 -7.67
N SER A 134 0.28 4.63 -7.79
CA SER A 134 -1.11 4.37 -8.21
C SER A 134 -1.18 3.97 -9.69
N LEU A 135 -0.46 4.70 -10.55
CA LEU A 135 -0.41 4.36 -11.98
C LEU A 135 0.18 2.97 -12.22
N LEU A 136 1.24 2.61 -11.49
CA LEU A 136 1.82 1.28 -11.58
C LEU A 136 0.86 0.19 -11.10
N ALA A 137 0.16 0.42 -9.97
CA ALA A 137 -0.82 -0.52 -9.46
C ALA A 137 -1.95 -0.75 -10.47
N VAL A 138 -2.41 0.32 -11.14
CA VAL A 138 -3.47 0.29 -12.16
C VAL A 138 -2.97 -0.41 -13.44
N GLU A 139 -1.81 -0.01 -13.97
CA GLU A 139 -1.24 -0.57 -15.19
C GLU A 139 -1.01 -2.07 -15.08
N ARG A 140 -0.43 -2.52 -13.98
CA ARG A 140 -0.18 -3.93 -13.74
C ARG A 140 -1.41 -4.71 -13.27
N PHE A 141 -2.48 -4.01 -12.94
CA PHE A 141 -3.62 -4.54 -12.19
C PHE A 141 -3.16 -5.44 -11.04
N ASN A 142 -2.36 -4.84 -10.17
CA ASN A 142 -1.85 -5.59 -9.02
C ASN A 142 -2.97 -5.89 -8.02
N ASN A 143 -2.93 -7.08 -7.43
CA ASN A 143 -3.91 -7.52 -6.42
C ASN A 143 -4.02 -6.58 -5.21
N ASP A 144 -3.06 -5.68 -4.98
CA ASP A 144 -3.15 -4.67 -3.95
C ASP A 144 -4.34 -3.72 -4.18
N LEU A 145 -4.81 -3.54 -5.42
CA LEU A 145 -6.05 -2.81 -5.70
C LEU A 145 -7.28 -3.53 -5.11
N LEU A 146 -7.35 -4.85 -5.28
CA LEU A 146 -8.43 -5.65 -4.69
C LEU A 146 -8.34 -5.63 -3.15
N VAL A 147 -7.15 -5.83 -2.60
CA VAL A 147 -6.91 -5.73 -1.15
C VAL A 147 -7.30 -4.36 -0.62
N PHE A 148 -6.94 -3.28 -1.31
CA PHE A 148 -7.33 -1.92 -0.98
C PHE A 148 -8.85 -1.78 -0.88
N LEU A 149 -9.59 -2.26 -1.88
CA LEU A 149 -11.06 -2.20 -1.91
C LEU A 149 -11.70 -3.01 -0.78
N LEU A 150 -11.17 -4.20 -0.50
CA LEU A 150 -11.64 -5.03 0.62
C LEU A 150 -11.43 -4.32 1.96
N LEU A 151 -10.27 -3.75 2.18
CA LEU A 151 -9.93 -3.09 3.45
C LEU A 151 -10.67 -1.76 3.64
N ILE A 152 -10.83 -0.95 2.59
CA ILE A 152 -11.63 0.28 2.71
C ILE A 152 -13.09 -0.07 3.01
N THR A 153 -13.65 -1.09 2.37
CA THR A 153 -15.01 -1.57 2.64
C THR A 153 -15.14 -2.10 4.07
N ALA A 154 -14.14 -2.83 4.58
CA ALA A 154 -14.10 -3.26 5.97
C ALA A 154 -14.07 -2.07 6.95
N CYS A 155 -13.31 -1.00 6.64
CA CYS A 155 -13.31 0.20 7.47
C CYS A 155 -14.65 0.94 7.48
N TYR A 156 -15.41 0.92 6.38
CA TYR A 156 -16.75 1.50 6.30
C TYR A 156 -17.82 0.63 6.94
N SER A 157 -17.70 -0.70 6.83
CA SER A 157 -18.69 -1.63 7.34
C SER A 157 -18.91 -1.46 8.84
N ARG A 158 -20.16 -1.58 9.28
CA ARG A 158 -20.56 -1.60 10.69
C ARG A 158 -20.67 -3.01 11.26
N SER A 159 -20.68 -4.04 10.45
CA SER A 159 -20.83 -5.43 10.83
C SER A 159 -19.48 -6.09 11.10
N ASN A 160 -19.31 -6.70 12.28
CA ASN A 160 -18.10 -7.46 12.58
C ASN A 160 -17.97 -8.72 11.72
N PHE A 161 -19.09 -9.32 11.34
CA PHE A 161 -19.11 -10.46 10.43
C PHE A 161 -18.60 -10.08 9.04
N THR A 162 -19.09 -8.97 8.48
CA THR A 162 -18.61 -8.44 7.20
C THR A 162 -17.12 -8.12 7.27
N ASN A 163 -16.66 -7.48 8.36
CA ASN A 163 -15.25 -7.17 8.55
C ASN A 163 -14.39 -8.44 8.60
N PHE A 164 -14.85 -9.46 9.33
CA PHE A 164 -14.20 -10.77 9.39
C PHE A 164 -14.02 -11.36 7.98
N ILE A 165 -15.10 -11.42 7.18
CA ILE A 165 -15.03 -11.97 5.81
C ILE A 165 -14.06 -11.18 4.94
N LEU A 166 -14.20 -9.84 4.90
CA LEU A 166 -13.41 -8.99 4.02
C LEU A 166 -11.91 -9.03 4.37
N ILE A 167 -11.57 -8.98 5.67
CA ILE A 167 -10.18 -9.03 6.12
C ILE A 167 -9.59 -10.43 5.91
N SER A 168 -10.37 -11.49 6.14
CA SER A 168 -9.93 -12.87 5.87
C SER A 168 -9.62 -13.04 4.38
N PHE A 169 -10.51 -12.60 3.50
CA PHE A 169 -10.30 -12.71 2.06
C PHE A 169 -9.09 -11.88 1.60
N ALA A 170 -8.93 -10.66 2.09
CA ALA A 170 -7.77 -9.82 1.81
C ALA A 170 -6.45 -10.50 2.27
N THR A 171 -6.47 -11.14 3.46
CA THR A 171 -5.30 -11.86 4.01
C THR A 171 -4.97 -13.12 3.21
N MET A 172 -5.98 -13.86 2.75
CA MET A 172 -5.78 -15.04 1.90
C MET A 172 -5.31 -14.68 0.49
N ALA A 173 -5.70 -13.50 -0.02
CA ALA A 173 -5.22 -12.98 -1.30
C ALA A 173 -3.76 -12.53 -1.23
N LYS A 174 -3.41 -11.82 -0.15
CA LYS A 174 -2.05 -11.37 0.17
C LYS A 174 -1.85 -11.40 1.69
N PHE A 175 -0.76 -11.90 2.17
CA PHE A 175 -0.55 -12.21 3.59
C PHE A 175 -0.50 -10.99 4.52
N TYR A 176 -0.01 -9.84 4.07
CA TYR A 176 0.19 -8.65 4.90
C TYR A 176 -1.11 -8.01 5.47
N PRO A 177 -2.32 -8.12 4.87
CA PRO A 177 -3.55 -7.58 5.45
C PRO A 177 -3.96 -8.20 6.79
N ILE A 178 -3.32 -9.30 7.21
CA ILE A 178 -3.52 -9.95 8.52
C ILE A 178 -3.49 -8.94 9.68
N VAL A 179 -2.67 -7.91 9.57
CA VAL A 179 -2.54 -6.85 10.60
C VAL A 179 -3.80 -6.01 10.76
N SER A 180 -4.65 -5.96 9.73
CA SER A 180 -5.93 -5.26 9.77
C SER A 180 -6.98 -5.94 10.65
N SER A 181 -6.74 -7.20 11.07
CA SER A 181 -7.61 -7.95 11.99
C SER A 181 -7.81 -7.25 13.33
N ILE A 182 -6.90 -6.35 13.68
CA ILE A 182 -7.02 -5.53 14.90
C ILE A 182 -8.33 -4.71 14.94
N ILE A 183 -8.92 -4.39 13.78
CA ILE A 183 -10.24 -3.72 13.70
C ILE A 183 -11.31 -4.55 14.40
N LEU A 184 -11.23 -5.88 14.32
CA LEU A 184 -12.20 -6.79 14.92
C LEU A 184 -12.23 -6.69 16.44
N ILE A 185 -11.07 -6.39 17.08
CA ILE A 185 -10.98 -6.20 18.53
C ILE A 185 -11.42 -4.78 18.93
N LEU A 186 -11.01 -3.78 18.16
CA LEU A 186 -11.17 -2.37 18.55
C LEU A 186 -12.62 -1.87 18.44
N ARG A 187 -13.51 -2.70 17.89
CA ARG A 187 -14.89 -2.32 17.60
C ARG A 187 -15.91 -3.31 18.17
N GLY A 188 -17.04 -2.80 18.66
CA GLY A 188 -18.19 -3.61 19.10
C GLY A 188 -18.21 -3.88 20.60
N LYS A 189 -19.22 -4.64 21.06
CA LYS A 189 -19.38 -5.10 22.45
C LYS A 189 -18.48 -6.30 22.73
N ASN A 190 -18.06 -6.48 23.99
CA ASN A 190 -16.95 -7.37 24.39
C ASN A 190 -16.99 -8.79 23.81
N PHE A 191 -18.09 -9.51 23.87
CA PHE A 191 -18.17 -10.90 23.40
C PHE A 191 -17.98 -11.01 21.87
N ASN A 192 -18.67 -10.21 21.08
CA ASN A 192 -18.57 -10.28 19.62
C ASN A 192 -17.18 -9.89 19.09
N ARG A 193 -16.44 -9.03 19.82
CA ARG A 193 -15.07 -8.66 19.44
C ARG A 193 -14.15 -9.87 19.46
N PHE A 194 -14.12 -10.56 20.60
CA PHE A 194 -13.25 -11.72 20.80
C PHE A 194 -13.65 -12.89 19.91
N PHE A 195 -14.95 -13.11 19.73
CA PHE A 195 -15.44 -14.20 18.88
C PHE A 195 -14.95 -14.06 17.44
N TYR A 196 -15.22 -12.94 16.77
CA TYR A 196 -14.79 -12.76 15.37
C TYR A 196 -13.27 -12.65 15.23
N PHE A 197 -12.59 -12.08 16.19
CA PHE A 197 -11.13 -12.05 16.20
C PHE A 197 -10.53 -13.43 16.34
N SER A 198 -11.02 -14.24 17.28
CA SER A 198 -10.57 -15.62 17.44
C SER A 198 -10.90 -16.47 16.23
N LEU A 199 -12.11 -16.33 15.69
CA LEU A 199 -12.53 -17.02 14.47
C LEU A 199 -11.62 -16.66 13.28
N PHE A 200 -11.25 -15.39 13.14
CA PHE A 200 -10.30 -14.94 12.14
C PHE A 200 -8.95 -15.66 12.29
N TRP A 201 -8.37 -15.66 13.50
CA TRP A 201 -7.07 -16.26 13.72
C TRP A 201 -7.09 -17.76 13.52
N VAL A 202 -8.13 -18.45 13.97
CA VAL A 202 -8.31 -19.90 13.71
C VAL A 202 -8.38 -20.15 12.20
N SER A 203 -9.20 -19.41 11.46
CA SER A 203 -9.32 -19.61 10.01
C SER A 203 -8.03 -19.30 9.26
N ILE A 204 -7.27 -18.27 9.67
CA ILE A 204 -5.99 -17.89 9.06
C ILE A 204 -4.88 -18.91 9.42
N ILE A 205 -4.84 -19.42 10.65
CA ILE A 205 -3.88 -20.47 11.04
C ILE A 205 -4.12 -21.73 10.20
N ILE A 206 -5.38 -22.14 10.06
CA ILE A 206 -5.75 -23.28 9.20
C ILE A 206 -5.32 -23.03 7.76
N PHE A 207 -5.61 -21.84 7.22
CA PHE A 207 -5.21 -21.48 5.87
C PHE A 207 -3.68 -21.53 5.70
N PHE A 208 -2.90 -20.93 6.62
CA PHE A 208 -1.44 -20.97 6.56
C PHE A 208 -0.86 -22.37 6.70
N TYR A 209 -1.47 -23.21 7.51
CA TYR A 209 -1.07 -24.61 7.63
C TYR A 209 -1.15 -25.32 6.28
N TYR A 210 -2.25 -25.16 5.55
CA TYR A 210 -2.40 -25.75 4.21
C TYR A 210 -1.53 -25.07 3.15
N GLU A 211 -1.20 -23.79 3.32
CA GLU A 211 -0.37 -23.02 2.37
C GLU A 211 1.14 -23.08 2.70
N LEU A 212 1.55 -23.71 3.80
CA LEU A 212 2.93 -23.65 4.29
C LEU A 212 3.95 -24.07 3.24
N ASN A 213 3.67 -25.14 2.49
CA ASN A 213 4.56 -25.62 1.42
C ASN A 213 4.64 -24.62 0.26
N ASN A 214 3.53 -24.01 -0.14
CA ASN A 214 3.49 -23.01 -1.19
C ASN A 214 4.24 -21.73 -0.76
N ILE A 215 4.03 -21.29 0.48
CA ILE A 215 4.72 -20.13 1.06
C ILE A 215 6.23 -20.36 1.08
N LYS A 216 6.72 -21.55 1.46
CA LYS A 216 8.16 -21.87 1.41
C LYS A 216 8.72 -21.74 0.00
N LYS A 217 8.00 -22.22 -1.03
CA LYS A 217 8.39 -22.10 -2.44
C LYS A 217 8.49 -20.63 -2.86
N ILE A 218 7.51 -19.79 -2.50
CA ILE A 218 7.51 -18.36 -2.78
C ILE A 218 8.72 -17.66 -2.14
N PHE A 219 9.07 -17.98 -0.90
CA PHE A 219 10.22 -17.37 -0.20
C PHE A 219 11.58 -17.79 -0.76
N LEU A 220 11.67 -18.96 -1.39
CA LEU A 220 12.90 -19.42 -2.04
C LEU A 220 13.20 -18.66 -3.34
N MET A 221 12.18 -18.08 -3.98
CA MET A 221 12.32 -17.29 -5.19
C MET A 221 12.66 -15.84 -4.86
N LYS A 222 13.95 -15.56 -4.65
CA LYS A 222 14.47 -14.21 -4.44
C LYS A 222 14.66 -13.49 -5.77
N ASP A 223 13.62 -12.92 -6.32
CA ASP A 223 13.78 -11.95 -7.39
C ASP A 223 14.34 -10.63 -6.85
N GLN A 224 15.37 -10.12 -7.51
CA GLN A 224 15.91 -8.79 -7.22
C GLN A 224 14.96 -7.74 -7.82
N PHE A 225 14.13 -7.14 -6.96
CA PHE A 225 13.20 -6.11 -7.40
C PHE A 225 13.91 -4.76 -7.57
N ILE A 226 13.89 -4.22 -8.79
CA ILE A 226 14.49 -2.92 -9.14
C ILE A 226 13.64 -1.76 -8.58
N ALA A 227 12.31 -1.89 -8.60
CA ALA A 227 11.38 -0.90 -8.09
C ALA A 227 10.81 -1.31 -6.74
N SER A 228 11.57 -1.10 -5.67
CA SER A 228 11.23 -1.54 -4.32
C SER A 228 10.87 -0.40 -3.38
N TRP A 229 10.02 -0.70 -2.40
CA TRP A 229 9.72 0.15 -1.27
C TRP A 229 9.93 -0.64 0.02
N GLY A 230 10.68 -0.09 0.95
CA GLY A 230 10.96 -0.73 2.21
C GLY A 230 12.35 -0.38 2.76
N MET A 231 12.58 -0.76 4.02
CA MET A 231 13.80 -0.40 4.74
C MET A 231 15.07 -1.00 4.10
N SER A 232 15.03 -2.24 3.64
CA SER A 232 16.17 -2.88 2.97
C SER A 232 16.56 -2.15 1.68
N PHE A 233 15.57 -1.66 0.92
CA PHE A 233 15.80 -0.86 -0.27
C PHE A 233 16.39 0.51 0.07
N SER A 234 15.87 1.16 1.12
CA SER A 234 16.41 2.43 1.62
C SER A 234 17.86 2.32 2.04
N ILE A 235 18.22 1.26 2.76
CA ILE A 235 19.60 0.99 3.17
C ILE A 235 20.51 0.78 1.96
N ASN A 236 20.09 0.00 0.96
CA ASN A 236 20.86 -0.22 -0.26
C ASN A 236 21.10 1.07 -1.04
N ASN A 237 20.09 1.96 -1.13
CA ASN A 237 20.25 3.25 -1.81
C ASN A 237 21.16 4.22 -1.05
N ILE A 238 21.11 4.24 0.29
CA ILE A 238 22.06 5.01 1.10
C ILE A 238 23.49 4.51 0.86
N PHE A 239 23.71 3.20 0.75
CA PHE A 239 24.99 2.61 0.42
C PHE A 239 25.49 3.05 -0.96
N VAL A 240 24.62 3.05 -1.97
CA VAL A 240 24.95 3.55 -3.32
C VAL A 240 25.29 5.04 -3.30
N LEU A 241 24.60 5.86 -2.49
CA LEU A 241 24.93 7.29 -2.31
C LEU A 241 26.28 7.53 -1.62
N SER A 242 26.73 6.62 -0.77
CA SER A 242 27.99 6.76 -0.06
C SER A 242 29.20 6.40 -0.93
N SER A 243 29.03 5.59 -1.96
CA SER A 243 30.12 5.10 -2.81
C SER A 243 30.90 6.21 -3.55
N PRO A 244 30.28 7.26 -4.13
CA PRO A 244 31.00 8.35 -4.78
C PRO A 244 31.72 9.28 -3.81
N LEU A 245 31.31 9.29 -2.53
CA LEU A 245 31.96 10.08 -1.47
C LEU A 245 33.21 9.38 -0.93
N GLN A 246 33.60 8.24 -1.50
CA GLN A 246 34.74 7.41 -1.06
C GLN A 246 34.68 7.04 0.44
N ILE A 247 33.50 7.05 1.03
CA ILE A 247 33.28 6.67 2.42
C ILE A 247 33.17 5.15 2.48
N SER A 248 34.19 4.48 2.96
CA SER A 248 34.22 3.02 3.17
C SER A 248 33.41 2.63 4.41
N ILE A 249 32.10 2.75 4.34
CA ILE A 249 31.21 2.29 5.41
C ILE A 249 30.85 0.83 5.13
N SER A 250 31.08 -0.05 6.11
CA SER A 250 30.62 -1.43 5.99
C SER A 250 29.09 -1.46 5.94
N ARG A 251 28.51 -2.37 5.15
CA ARG A 251 27.04 -2.52 5.03
C ARG A 251 26.37 -2.74 6.39
N ILE A 252 27.02 -3.44 7.31
CA ILE A 252 26.53 -3.68 8.67
C ILE A 252 26.44 -2.37 9.46
N ASN A 253 27.48 -1.54 9.42
CA ASN A 253 27.48 -0.25 10.11
C ASN A 253 26.39 0.68 9.58
N LEU A 254 26.14 0.65 8.27
CA LEU A 254 25.07 1.43 7.67
C LEU A 254 23.67 0.95 8.12
N ILE A 255 23.46 -0.36 8.22
CA ILE A 255 22.23 -0.93 8.76
C ILE A 255 22.01 -0.46 10.20
N ILE A 256 23.04 -0.62 11.06
CA ILE A 256 22.97 -0.20 12.46
C ILE A 256 22.68 1.29 12.57
N PHE A 257 23.39 2.13 11.82
CA PHE A 257 23.19 3.58 11.80
C PHE A 257 21.75 3.93 11.38
N THR A 258 21.25 3.32 10.31
CA THR A 258 19.88 3.57 9.82
C THR A 258 18.83 3.16 10.85
N LEU A 259 19.03 2.03 11.56
CA LEU A 259 18.14 1.60 12.63
C LEU A 259 18.16 2.57 13.82
N ILE A 260 19.32 3.06 14.21
CA ILE A 260 19.46 4.06 15.29
C ILE A 260 18.73 5.35 14.92
N VAL A 261 18.95 5.85 13.70
CA VAL A 261 18.28 7.06 13.21
C VAL A 261 16.78 6.86 13.15
N ALA A 262 16.31 5.73 12.63
CA ALA A 262 14.87 5.40 12.58
C ALA A 262 14.27 5.37 13.99
N PHE A 263 14.91 4.68 14.94
CA PHE A 263 14.46 4.62 16.34
C PHE A 263 14.36 6.02 16.96
N PHE A 264 15.39 6.85 16.78
CA PHE A 264 15.42 8.23 17.29
C PHE A 264 14.32 9.10 16.70
N LEU A 265 14.10 9.02 15.38
CA LEU A 265 13.01 9.74 14.72
C LEU A 265 11.63 9.27 15.22
N ILE A 266 11.41 7.96 15.34
CA ILE A 266 10.17 7.40 15.88
C ILE A 266 9.92 7.92 17.29
N PHE A 267 10.94 7.95 18.15
CA PHE A 267 10.85 8.46 19.51
C PHE A 267 10.50 9.96 19.55
N ILE A 268 11.11 10.78 18.69
CA ILE A 268 10.79 12.20 18.56
C ILE A 268 9.29 12.39 18.20
N PHE A 269 8.81 11.69 17.17
CA PHE A 269 7.42 11.80 16.77
C PHE A 269 6.46 11.27 17.83
N PHE A 270 6.78 10.15 18.47
CA PHE A 270 6.04 9.62 19.61
C PHE A 270 5.92 10.64 20.76
N SER A 271 7.00 11.32 21.09
CA SER A 271 7.02 12.35 22.14
C SER A 271 6.22 13.59 21.74
N LYS A 272 6.38 14.09 20.52
CA LYS A 272 5.63 15.25 19.99
C LYS A 272 4.12 14.99 19.94
N THR A 273 3.70 13.75 19.68
CA THR A 273 2.27 13.39 19.59
C THR A 273 1.58 13.26 20.95
N LYS A 274 2.33 13.23 22.08
CA LYS A 274 1.77 13.13 23.43
C LYS A 274 0.74 14.22 23.77
N LYS A 275 0.96 15.45 23.29
CA LYS A 275 0.11 16.61 23.56
C LYS A 275 -1.07 16.74 22.57
N ILE A 276 -1.22 15.86 21.61
CA ILE A 276 -2.25 15.96 20.59
C ILE A 276 -3.54 15.29 21.07
N LYS A 277 -4.53 16.11 21.45
CA LYS A 277 -5.81 15.65 22.02
C LYS A 277 -6.53 14.61 21.16
N ILE A 278 -6.47 14.72 19.83
CA ILE A 278 -7.13 13.79 18.88
C ILE A 278 -6.62 12.35 19.07
N PHE A 279 -5.35 12.17 19.41
CA PHE A 279 -4.81 10.82 19.67
C PHE A 279 -5.13 10.32 21.07
N GLN A 280 -5.46 11.21 22.01
CA GLN A 280 -5.89 10.83 23.36
C GLN A 280 -7.34 10.32 23.40
N SER A 281 -8.21 10.90 22.55
CA SER A 281 -9.63 10.53 22.44
C SER A 281 -9.95 9.78 21.13
N TYR A 282 -9.05 8.87 20.74
CA TYR A 282 -9.19 8.15 19.48
C TYR A 282 -10.37 7.19 19.50
N ASP A 283 -11.39 7.47 18.65
CA ASP A 283 -12.61 6.68 18.57
C ASP A 283 -12.64 5.80 17.32
N PHE A 284 -12.66 4.49 17.50
CA PHE A 284 -12.75 3.49 16.43
C PHE A 284 -14.18 3.30 15.87
N ASN A 285 -15.20 3.93 16.45
CA ASN A 285 -16.52 3.94 15.84
C ASN A 285 -16.55 4.84 14.60
N ASN A 286 -15.67 5.86 14.56
CA ASN A 286 -15.50 6.69 13.39
C ASN A 286 -14.71 5.92 12.28
N TYR A 287 -15.29 5.83 11.08
CA TYR A 287 -14.66 5.12 9.96
C TYR A 287 -13.33 5.75 9.51
N GLN A 288 -13.22 7.09 9.57
CA GLN A 288 -11.98 7.79 9.20
C GLN A 288 -10.82 7.41 10.13
N ASN A 289 -11.10 7.26 11.41
CA ASN A 289 -10.12 6.81 12.38
C ASN A 289 -9.71 5.35 12.10
N ARG A 290 -10.67 4.46 11.80
CA ARG A 290 -10.34 3.08 11.42
C ARG A 290 -9.47 3.04 10.17
N LEU A 291 -9.85 3.80 9.14
CA LEU A 291 -9.12 3.87 7.90
C LEU A 291 -7.69 4.36 8.12
N PHE A 292 -7.54 5.45 8.89
CA PHE A 292 -6.24 5.99 9.25
C PHE A 292 -5.37 4.95 9.99
N PHE A 293 -5.93 4.27 10.97
CA PHE A 293 -5.21 3.28 11.76
C PHE A 293 -4.75 2.07 10.91
N VAL A 294 -5.63 1.56 10.05
CA VAL A 294 -5.29 0.49 9.10
C VAL A 294 -4.20 0.94 8.15
N GLY A 295 -4.31 2.14 7.60
CA GLY A 295 -3.28 2.72 6.74
C GLY A 295 -1.94 2.82 7.45
N LEU A 296 -1.91 3.31 8.70
CA LEU A 296 -0.69 3.38 9.50
C LEU A 296 -0.04 2.01 9.67
N ILE A 297 -0.81 1.00 10.14
CA ILE A 297 -0.27 -0.33 10.39
C ILE A 297 0.26 -0.96 9.09
N ILE A 298 -0.50 -0.90 8.01
CA ILE A 298 -0.09 -1.50 6.73
C ILE A 298 1.16 -0.81 6.19
N CYS A 299 1.21 0.52 6.18
CA CYS A 299 2.36 1.26 5.67
C CYS A 299 3.62 0.98 6.51
N VAL A 300 3.49 1.03 7.84
CA VAL A 300 4.62 0.82 8.75
C VAL A 300 5.15 -0.61 8.64
N LEU A 301 4.28 -1.62 8.73
CA LEU A 301 4.72 -3.02 8.68
C LEU A 301 5.27 -3.41 7.31
N ASN A 302 4.62 -3.01 6.22
CA ASN A 302 5.14 -3.29 4.89
C ASN A 302 6.53 -2.67 4.68
N TYR A 303 6.78 -1.49 5.23
CA TYR A 303 8.07 -0.84 5.09
C TYR A 303 9.19 -1.56 5.87
N PHE A 304 8.95 -1.94 7.13
CA PHE A 304 9.98 -2.53 7.99
C PHE A 304 10.18 -4.03 7.76
N VAL A 305 9.11 -4.77 7.46
CA VAL A 305 9.16 -6.25 7.43
C VAL A 305 9.49 -6.79 6.05
N PHE A 306 9.03 -6.13 4.98
CA PHE A 306 9.14 -6.66 3.63
C PHE A 306 9.78 -5.67 2.67
N THR A 307 10.60 -6.20 1.73
CA THR A 307 10.91 -5.47 0.51
C THR A 307 9.75 -5.62 -0.45
N ASN A 308 9.12 -4.50 -0.81
CA ASN A 308 7.90 -4.51 -1.59
C ASN A 308 8.05 -3.63 -2.82
N TYR A 309 7.23 -3.89 -3.85
CA TYR A 309 7.06 -2.92 -4.92
C TYR A 309 6.45 -1.63 -4.40
N PHE A 310 6.88 -0.51 -4.95
CA PHE A 310 6.44 0.80 -4.46
C PHE A 310 4.94 1.08 -4.68
N TYR A 311 4.22 0.32 -5.50
CA TYR A 311 2.76 0.45 -5.64
C TYR A 311 1.99 0.18 -4.35
N ARG A 312 2.59 -0.46 -3.34
CA ARG A 312 1.98 -0.59 -2.00
C ARG A 312 1.81 0.76 -1.27
N GLU A 313 2.44 1.79 -1.76
CA GLU A 313 2.21 3.16 -1.28
C GLU A 313 0.76 3.64 -1.49
N ILE A 314 -0.06 2.95 -2.30
CA ILE A 314 -1.50 3.24 -2.42
C ILE A 314 -2.22 3.22 -1.06
N PHE A 315 -1.72 2.46 -0.08
CA PHE A 315 -2.30 2.43 1.27
C PHE A 315 -2.05 3.71 2.07
N LEU A 316 -1.16 4.61 1.65
CA LEU A 316 -1.06 5.97 2.18
C LEU A 316 -2.37 6.76 1.97
N PHE A 317 -3.17 6.38 0.99
CA PHE A 317 -4.51 6.96 0.82
C PHE A 317 -5.36 6.84 2.08
N PHE A 318 -5.26 5.75 2.82
CA PHE A 318 -6.02 5.55 4.06
C PHE A 318 -5.66 6.57 5.15
N VAL A 319 -4.48 7.16 5.06
CA VAL A 319 -3.98 8.16 6.02
C VAL A 319 -4.48 9.57 5.70
N TYR A 320 -4.70 9.88 4.42
CA TYR A 320 -5.04 11.25 3.97
C TYR A 320 -6.33 11.84 4.57
N PRO A 321 -7.48 11.14 4.60
CA PRO A 321 -8.72 11.73 5.07
C PRO A 321 -8.63 12.25 6.49
N PHE A 322 -7.98 11.48 7.37
CA PHE A 322 -7.74 11.89 8.75
C PHE A 322 -6.83 13.13 8.82
N LEU A 323 -5.75 13.16 8.05
CA LEU A 323 -4.82 14.29 8.02
C LEU A 323 -5.50 15.55 7.48
N ILE A 324 -6.29 15.43 6.40
CA ILE A 324 -7.02 16.54 5.79
C ILE A 324 -8.04 17.14 6.77
N THR A 325 -8.82 16.28 7.43
CA THR A 325 -9.85 16.72 8.38
C THR A 325 -9.23 17.43 9.59
N ASN A 326 -8.05 16.99 10.03
CA ASN A 326 -7.41 17.48 11.24
C ASN A 326 -6.26 18.48 11.02
N LYS A 327 -5.97 18.88 9.76
CA LYS A 327 -4.86 19.78 9.42
C LYS A 327 -4.92 21.15 10.10
N ASN A 328 -6.12 21.67 10.31
CA ASN A 328 -6.33 22.97 10.94
C ASN A 328 -6.22 22.89 12.47
N ASN A 329 -6.41 21.71 13.06
CA ASN A 329 -6.42 21.51 14.49
C ASN A 329 -5.03 21.27 15.07
N ASN A 330 -4.05 20.91 14.24
CA ASN A 330 -2.72 20.57 14.72
C ASN A 330 -1.63 20.80 13.66
N ILE A 331 -0.61 21.57 14.02
CA ILE A 331 0.51 21.93 13.14
C ILE A 331 1.32 20.69 12.70
N LEU A 332 1.51 19.69 13.58
CA LEU A 332 2.24 18.47 13.24
C LEU A 332 1.49 17.65 12.17
N ILE A 333 0.17 17.50 12.31
CA ILE A 333 -0.68 16.81 11.33
C ILE A 333 -0.61 17.53 9.98
N ARG A 334 -0.69 18.87 10.00
CA ARG A 334 -0.56 19.68 8.80
C ARG A 334 0.79 19.54 8.13
N ASN A 335 1.87 19.55 8.91
CA ASN A 335 3.22 19.41 8.38
C ASN A 335 3.46 18.01 7.77
N ILE A 336 2.93 16.96 8.38
CA ILE A 336 2.99 15.60 7.83
C ILE A 336 2.23 15.54 6.49
N LEU A 337 1.04 16.13 6.41
CA LEU A 337 0.27 16.19 5.17
C LEU A 337 1.05 16.91 4.06
N TYR A 338 1.63 18.09 4.34
CA TYR A 338 2.43 18.83 3.36
C TYR A 338 3.71 18.09 2.99
N PHE A 339 4.33 17.39 3.93
CA PHE A 339 5.48 16.55 3.63
C PHE A 339 5.12 15.41 2.66
N ILE A 340 3.98 14.75 2.84
CA ILE A 340 3.51 13.71 1.91
C ILE A 340 3.28 14.28 0.51
N ILE A 341 2.65 15.47 0.42
CA ILE A 341 2.43 16.16 -0.87
C ILE A 341 3.76 16.47 -1.54
N GLY A 342 4.67 17.11 -0.82
CA GLY A 342 5.99 17.49 -1.33
C GLY A 342 6.79 16.28 -1.80
N ARG A 343 6.71 15.16 -1.06
CA ARG A 343 7.33 13.89 -1.43
C ARG A 343 6.74 13.33 -2.74
N HIS A 344 5.42 13.37 -2.95
CA HIS A 344 4.81 12.91 -4.20
C HIS A 344 5.21 13.81 -5.38
N ILE A 345 5.20 15.12 -5.19
CA ILE A 345 5.66 16.08 -6.21
C ILE A 345 7.14 15.81 -6.55
N PHE A 346 7.99 15.68 -5.54
CA PHE A 346 9.41 15.40 -5.72
C PHE A 346 9.62 14.08 -6.50
N PHE A 347 8.88 13.03 -6.14
CA PHE A 347 8.97 11.75 -6.82
C PHE A 347 8.52 11.83 -8.29
N PHE A 348 7.46 12.58 -8.56
CA PHE A 348 6.99 12.81 -9.92
C PHE A 348 8.04 13.57 -10.76
N ILE A 349 8.58 14.67 -10.22
CA ILE A 349 9.61 15.45 -10.90
C ILE A 349 10.89 14.66 -11.11
N SER A 350 11.36 13.91 -10.11
CA SER A 350 12.59 13.12 -10.22
C SER A 350 12.49 12.02 -11.28
N ASN A 351 11.34 11.35 -11.39
CA ASN A 351 11.11 10.37 -12.44
C ASN A 351 11.01 11.02 -13.83
N TYR A 352 10.34 12.16 -13.95
CA TYR A 352 10.27 12.91 -15.21
C TYR A 352 11.65 13.37 -15.68
N LEU A 353 12.48 13.92 -14.78
CA LEU A 353 13.85 14.31 -15.09
C LEU A 353 14.73 13.11 -15.46
N TYR A 354 14.58 11.98 -14.77
CA TYR A 354 15.29 10.75 -15.10
C TYR A 354 15.04 10.32 -16.55
N LEU A 355 13.80 10.43 -17.03
CA LEU A 355 13.45 10.09 -18.41
C LEU A 355 14.02 11.04 -19.45
N THR A 356 13.83 12.34 -19.23
CA THR A 356 14.23 13.35 -20.22
C THR A 356 15.74 13.37 -20.45
N VAL A 357 16.51 12.94 -19.44
CA VAL A 357 17.97 12.94 -19.49
C VAL A 357 18.55 11.59 -19.87
N SER A 358 17.92 10.47 -19.49
CA SER A 358 18.39 9.13 -19.90
C SER A 358 18.32 8.92 -21.42
N VAL A 359 17.44 9.65 -22.09
CA VAL A 359 17.33 9.63 -23.56
C VAL A 359 18.43 10.45 -24.26
N LYS A 360 19.11 11.37 -23.57
CA LYS A 360 20.00 12.35 -24.22
C LYS A 360 21.50 12.23 -23.98
N SER A 361 22.00 11.62 -22.90
CA SER A 361 23.45 11.51 -22.71
C SER A 361 23.91 10.69 -21.48
N TYR A 362 24.92 9.83 -21.67
CA TYR A 362 25.54 8.96 -20.66
C TYR A 362 26.16 9.66 -19.42
N PRO A 363 26.82 10.83 -19.48
CA PRO A 363 27.50 11.43 -18.31
C PRO A 363 26.57 12.07 -17.29
N VAL A 364 25.32 12.38 -17.63
CA VAL A 364 24.34 12.97 -16.72
C VAL A 364 23.66 11.89 -15.87
N PHE A 365 23.78 10.63 -16.24
CA PHE A 365 23.20 9.46 -15.56
C PHE A 365 23.62 9.38 -14.06
N SER A 366 24.89 9.70 -13.74
CA SER A 366 25.37 9.67 -12.37
C SER A 366 24.66 10.70 -11.47
N LYS A 367 24.42 11.92 -11.97
CA LYS A 367 23.80 13.01 -11.17
C LYS A 367 22.31 12.78 -10.90
N ILE A 368 21.59 12.12 -11.80
CA ILE A 368 20.16 11.86 -11.68
C ILE A 368 19.91 10.66 -10.75
N ASN A 369 20.82 9.69 -10.72
CA ASN A 369 20.76 8.59 -9.74
C ASN A 369 20.73 9.12 -8.30
N TYR A 370 21.33 10.29 -8.01
CA TYR A 370 21.26 10.90 -6.69
C TYR A 370 19.84 11.38 -6.34
N LEU A 371 19.12 12.01 -7.27
CA LEU A 371 17.75 12.47 -7.01
C LEU A 371 16.81 11.29 -6.73
N VAL A 372 16.93 10.21 -7.51
CA VAL A 372 16.13 9.00 -7.28
C VAL A 372 16.47 8.36 -5.93
N SER A 373 17.73 8.45 -5.50
CA SER A 373 18.20 7.88 -4.23
C SER A 373 17.78 8.70 -2.99
N ILE A 374 17.33 9.95 -3.15
CA ILE A 374 16.78 10.75 -2.04
C ILE A 374 15.38 10.25 -1.63
N LYS A 375 14.59 9.70 -2.56
CA LYS A 375 13.25 9.18 -2.25
C LYS A 375 13.23 8.20 -1.07
N PRO A 376 14.10 7.18 -1.01
CA PRO A 376 14.15 6.26 0.13
C PRO A 376 14.39 6.93 1.49
N LEU A 377 15.13 8.04 1.53
CA LEU A 377 15.32 8.83 2.76
C LEU A 377 14.04 9.55 3.17
N LEU A 378 13.33 10.14 2.19
CA LEU A 378 12.02 10.74 2.43
C LEU A 378 11.00 9.70 2.89
N ASP A 379 11.05 8.49 2.33
CA ASP A 379 10.21 7.36 2.73
C ASP A 379 10.50 6.95 4.18
N LEU A 380 11.76 6.80 4.54
CA LEU A 380 12.18 6.48 5.90
C LEU A 380 11.66 7.52 6.90
N PHE A 381 11.84 8.81 6.59
CA PHE A 381 11.36 9.88 7.46
C PHE A 381 9.84 9.85 7.62
N LEU A 382 9.09 9.68 6.53
CA LEU A 382 7.63 9.58 6.58
C LEU A 382 7.18 8.40 7.44
N ILE A 383 7.75 7.22 7.20
CA ILE A 383 7.37 6.01 7.94
C ILE A 383 7.74 6.12 9.42
N CYS A 384 8.86 6.73 9.77
CA CYS A 384 9.19 7.01 11.17
C CYS A 384 8.17 7.95 11.83
N ALA A 385 7.69 8.97 11.11
CA ALA A 385 6.64 9.85 11.61
C ALA A 385 5.32 9.10 11.83
N LEU A 386 4.90 8.28 10.87
CA LEU A 386 3.70 7.46 10.95
C LEU A 386 3.82 6.40 12.07
N SER A 387 5.00 5.81 12.26
CA SER A 387 5.28 4.85 13.35
C SER A 387 5.16 5.50 14.71
N GLY A 388 5.68 6.72 14.89
CA GLY A 388 5.53 7.47 16.14
C GLY A 388 4.07 7.77 16.48
N ILE A 389 3.25 8.12 15.48
CA ILE A 389 1.80 8.30 15.66
C ILE A 389 1.12 6.97 16.02
N LEU A 390 1.43 5.90 15.30
CA LEU A 390 0.88 4.56 15.57
C LEU A 390 1.15 4.12 17.01
N LEU A 391 2.40 4.22 17.44
CA LEU A 391 2.80 3.88 18.81
C LEU A 391 2.05 4.72 19.84
N ARG A 392 1.81 6.02 19.58
CA ARG A 392 1.02 6.89 20.46
C ARG A 392 -0.43 6.42 20.58
N ILE A 393 -1.08 6.10 19.48
CA ILE A 393 -2.45 5.58 19.49
C ILE A 393 -2.50 4.27 20.28
N CYS A 394 -1.56 3.35 20.05
CA CYS A 394 -1.47 2.08 20.77
C CYS A 394 -1.25 2.29 22.28
N ALA A 395 -0.33 3.19 22.68
CA ALA A 395 -0.07 3.50 24.08
C ALA A 395 -1.33 4.05 24.79
N ASN A 396 -2.04 4.98 24.15
CA ASN A 396 -3.26 5.56 24.71
C ASN A 396 -4.39 4.52 24.84
N LEU A 397 -4.49 3.59 23.88
CA LEU A 397 -5.43 2.47 23.95
C LEU A 397 -5.11 1.53 25.14
N LEU A 398 -3.84 1.19 25.32
CA LEU A 398 -3.40 0.35 26.44
C LEU A 398 -3.69 1.03 27.78
N GLU A 399 -3.41 2.33 27.91
CA GLU A 399 -3.74 3.10 29.11
C GLU A 399 -5.25 3.07 29.42
N LYS A 400 -6.09 3.20 28.38
CA LYS A 400 -7.55 3.14 28.52
C LYS A 400 -8.01 1.75 29.02
N ILE A 401 -7.51 0.68 28.41
CA ILE A 401 -7.85 -0.70 28.80
C ILE A 401 -7.42 -0.98 30.25
N MET A 402 -6.22 -0.54 30.64
CA MET A 402 -5.74 -0.72 32.01
C MET A 402 -6.58 0.03 33.04
N LYS A 403 -7.07 1.24 32.72
CA LYS A 403 -7.96 2.01 33.59
C LYS A 403 -9.34 1.33 33.74
N GLU A 404 -9.93 0.88 32.64
CA GLU A 404 -11.21 0.16 32.67
C GLU A 404 -11.14 -1.09 33.55
N LYS A 405 -10.09 -1.90 33.46
CA LYS A 405 -9.89 -3.07 34.35
C LYS A 405 -9.75 -2.72 35.82
N LYS A 406 -9.13 -1.57 36.15
CA LYS A 406 -8.96 -1.15 37.55
C LYS A 406 -10.29 -0.76 38.22
N TYR A 407 -11.27 -0.30 37.42
CA TYR A 407 -12.61 0.02 37.93
C TYR A 407 -13.54 -1.22 38.04
N GLU A 408 -13.22 -2.33 37.33
CA GLU A 408 -13.98 -3.58 37.43
C GLU A 408 -13.55 -4.43 38.66
N VAL A 409 -12.39 -4.17 39.24
CA VAL A 409 -11.81 -4.92 40.39
C VAL A 409 -12.09 -4.24 41.73
N ASN A 410 -12.47 -2.97 41.72
CA ASN A 410 -12.91 -2.21 42.91
C ASN A 410 -14.43 -2.10 42.93
#